data_1c544f5ed1b90c98a424299f33461d32
#
_entry.id   1c544f5ed1b90c98a424299f33461d32
#
_cell.length_a   1.000
_cell.length_b   1.000
_cell.length_c   1.000
_cell.angle_alpha   90.00
_cell.angle_beta   90.00
_cell.angle_gamma   90.00
#
_symmetry.space_group_name_H-M   'P 1'
#
loop_
_entity.id
_entity.type
_entity.pdbx_description
1 polymer ?
#
loop_
_entity_poly.entity_id
_entity_poly.type
_entity_poly.pdbx_seq_one_letter_code
_entity_poly.pdbx_strand_id
1 'polypeptide(L)'
;MGLWLSAGVHAVVIDQDAVFLDVDNNAYFCLPGIGEVLGLEGRVLTASSDALAEDLIAAGLAAATPNAEPALTTQPPLRTARAVLEDLAPTERRRPRMRHWRGAIAAGLASRLAEQRPFAARLPPASGLRAPVASPRLLADLDAFRSLQPWLPFDGACLFRSQLLRHYLMGLGHQVDWIFAVRTWPFAAHCWLQAGDMALDDEAERLVAYHPIMVR
;
A
#
# COMPACT_ATOMS: atom_id res chain seq x y z
N MET A 1 24.91 -7.47 17.93
CA MET A 1 25.24 -6.76 16.68
C MET A 1 24.02 -5.99 16.22
N GLY A 2 24.14 -4.72 15.77
CA GLY A 2 22.98 -4.00 15.22
C GLY A 2 22.57 -4.64 13.91
N LEU A 3 21.26 -4.88 13.72
CA LEU A 3 20.70 -5.50 12.53
C LEU A 3 19.54 -4.65 12.03
N TRP A 4 19.47 -4.38 10.74
CA TRP A 4 18.44 -3.55 10.11
C TRP A 4 17.85 -4.28 8.90
N LEU A 5 16.60 -3.99 8.57
CA LEU A 5 16.04 -4.43 7.27
C LEU A 5 16.91 -3.90 6.13
N SER A 6 17.22 -4.73 5.15
CA SER A 6 17.91 -4.32 3.92
C SER A 6 17.15 -3.22 3.18
N ALA A 7 17.82 -2.45 2.34
CA ALA A 7 17.16 -1.48 1.45
C ALA A 7 16.15 -2.23 0.56
N GLY A 8 14.97 -1.66 0.36
CA GLY A 8 13.89 -2.29 -0.41
C GLY A 8 13.21 -3.48 0.30
N VAL A 9 13.65 -3.87 1.50
CA VAL A 9 12.99 -4.91 2.29
C VAL A 9 12.12 -4.27 3.37
N HIS A 10 10.89 -4.73 3.46
CA HIS A 10 9.92 -4.37 4.50
C HIS A 10 9.50 -5.60 5.26
N ALA A 11 9.13 -5.46 6.52
CA ALA A 11 8.68 -6.58 7.33
C ALA A 11 7.57 -6.18 8.29
N VAL A 12 6.79 -7.17 8.70
CA VAL A 12 5.80 -7.09 9.77
C VAL A 12 5.79 -8.40 10.54
N VAL A 13 5.63 -8.31 11.85
CA VAL A 13 5.41 -9.48 12.73
C VAL A 13 3.92 -9.54 13.03
N ILE A 14 3.32 -10.69 12.76
CA ILE A 14 1.91 -10.99 12.96
C ILE A 14 1.84 -12.21 13.86
N ASP A 15 1.34 -12.04 15.08
CA ASP A 15 1.39 -13.05 16.13
C ASP A 15 2.83 -13.55 16.36
N GLN A 16 3.16 -14.73 15.88
CA GLN A 16 4.50 -15.31 15.96
C GLN A 16 5.19 -15.46 14.60
N ASP A 17 4.58 -14.99 13.53
CA ASP A 17 5.12 -15.11 12.18
C ASP A 17 5.75 -13.79 11.74
N ALA A 18 6.92 -13.83 11.13
CA ALA A 18 7.51 -12.67 10.46
C ALA A 18 7.30 -12.79 8.95
N VAL A 19 6.70 -11.76 8.37
CA VAL A 19 6.54 -11.66 6.92
C VAL A 19 7.44 -10.55 6.40
N PHE A 20 8.21 -10.87 5.37
CA PHE A 20 9.09 -9.94 4.66
C PHE A 20 8.57 -9.71 3.24
N LEU A 21 8.66 -8.48 2.78
CA LEU A 21 8.45 -8.09 1.38
C LEU A 21 9.78 -7.58 0.83
N ASP A 22 10.31 -8.29 -0.14
CA ASP A 22 11.43 -7.84 -0.96
C ASP A 22 10.85 -7.15 -2.21
N VAL A 23 11.01 -5.84 -2.27
CA VAL A 23 10.45 -5.00 -3.34
C VAL A 23 11.18 -5.23 -4.66
N ASP A 24 12.50 -5.43 -4.63
CA ASP A 24 13.33 -5.58 -5.83
C ASP A 24 13.05 -6.90 -6.54
N ASN A 25 12.85 -7.97 -5.77
CA ASN A 25 12.51 -9.28 -6.28
C ASN A 25 10.98 -9.51 -6.40
N ASN A 26 10.15 -8.56 -5.92
CA ASN A 26 8.69 -8.69 -5.86
C ASN A 26 8.27 -10.00 -5.18
N ALA A 27 8.88 -10.30 -4.06
CA ALA A 27 8.72 -11.56 -3.35
C ALA A 27 8.30 -11.35 -1.90
N TYR A 28 7.45 -12.27 -1.42
CA TYR A 28 7.10 -12.34 -0.01
C TYR A 28 7.70 -13.60 0.60
N PHE A 29 8.27 -13.44 1.80
CA PHE A 29 8.81 -14.54 2.59
C PHE A 29 8.08 -14.56 3.94
N CYS A 30 7.54 -15.70 4.32
CA CYS A 30 6.94 -15.90 5.64
C CYS A 30 7.82 -16.86 6.43
N LEU A 31 8.24 -16.45 7.63
CA LEU A 31 8.99 -17.26 8.58
C LEU A 31 8.05 -17.58 9.76
N PRO A 32 7.39 -18.75 9.74
CA PRO A 32 6.42 -19.11 10.76
C PRO A 32 7.10 -19.36 12.12
N GLY A 33 6.47 -18.90 13.20
CA GLY A 33 6.91 -19.14 14.57
C GLY A 33 8.21 -18.45 14.98
N ILE A 34 8.75 -17.55 14.14
CA ILE A 34 10.03 -16.90 14.41
C ILE A 34 9.91 -15.70 15.38
N GLY A 35 8.70 -15.25 15.65
CA GLY A 35 8.45 -14.04 16.46
C GLY A 35 8.94 -14.13 17.91
N GLU A 36 9.18 -15.34 18.44
CA GLU A 36 9.80 -15.51 19.77
C GLU A 36 11.31 -15.20 19.78
N VAL A 37 11.96 -15.31 18.62
CA VAL A 37 13.42 -15.18 18.47
C VAL A 37 13.83 -14.03 17.57
N LEU A 38 12.86 -13.36 16.94
CA LEU A 38 13.07 -12.21 16.06
C LEU A 38 12.13 -11.06 16.44
N GLY A 39 12.68 -9.99 16.97
CA GLY A 39 11.96 -8.73 17.20
C GLY A 39 12.12 -7.77 16.03
N LEU A 40 11.09 -6.95 15.80
CA LEU A 40 11.09 -5.87 14.80
C LEU A 40 10.56 -4.59 15.42
N GLU A 41 11.39 -3.53 15.42
CA GLU A 41 10.98 -2.19 15.82
C GLU A 41 11.35 -1.18 14.72
N GLY A 42 10.35 -0.70 14.02
CA GLY A 42 10.57 0.12 12.83
C GLY A 42 11.33 -0.65 11.75
N ARG A 43 12.61 -0.33 11.56
CA ARG A 43 13.51 -1.05 10.64
C ARG A 43 14.63 -1.80 11.36
N VAL A 44 14.64 -1.78 12.68
CA VAL A 44 15.62 -2.48 13.50
C VAL A 44 15.12 -3.88 13.78
N LEU A 45 15.99 -4.86 13.52
CA LEU A 45 15.77 -6.26 13.83
C LEU A 45 16.58 -6.66 15.05
N THR A 46 16.00 -7.45 15.93
CA THR A 46 16.65 -8.04 17.09
C THR A 46 16.55 -9.56 16.97
N ALA A 47 17.67 -10.20 16.61
CA ALA A 47 17.76 -11.65 16.55
C ALA A 47 18.28 -12.20 17.90
N SER A 48 17.71 -13.31 18.37
CA SER A 48 18.11 -13.96 19.62
C SER A 48 19.47 -14.68 19.55
N SER A 49 20.00 -14.91 18.33
CA SER A 49 21.28 -15.56 18.11
C SER A 49 22.03 -14.93 16.92
N ASP A 50 23.35 -15.02 16.93
CA ASP A 50 24.20 -14.57 15.84
C ASP A 50 23.97 -15.40 14.58
N ALA A 51 23.71 -16.70 14.70
CA ALA A 51 23.40 -17.57 13.56
C ALA A 51 22.14 -17.08 12.81
N LEU A 52 21.06 -16.74 13.53
CA LEU A 52 19.86 -16.18 12.89
C LEU A 52 20.14 -14.85 12.21
N ALA A 53 20.96 -13.99 12.80
CA ALA A 53 21.35 -12.72 12.22
C ALA A 53 22.14 -12.94 10.91
N GLU A 54 23.10 -13.88 10.90
CA GLU A 54 23.87 -14.25 9.71
C GLU A 54 22.99 -14.82 8.60
N ASP A 55 22.04 -15.70 8.94
CA ASP A 55 21.08 -16.27 7.99
C ASP A 55 20.21 -15.19 7.32
N LEU A 56 19.71 -14.22 8.11
CA LEU A 56 18.92 -13.10 7.57
C LEU A 56 19.75 -12.19 6.66
N ILE A 57 21.02 -11.96 7.00
CA ILE A 57 21.96 -11.21 6.14
C ILE A 57 22.26 -11.99 4.85
N ALA A 58 22.56 -13.29 4.96
CA ALA A 58 22.82 -14.15 3.81
C ALA A 58 21.61 -14.24 2.86
N ALA A 59 20.39 -14.22 3.41
CA ALA A 59 19.16 -14.17 2.64
C ALA A 59 18.85 -12.77 2.02
N GLY A 60 19.67 -11.76 2.33
CA GLY A 60 19.45 -10.39 1.85
C GLY A 60 18.30 -9.64 2.55
N LEU A 61 17.69 -10.24 3.58
CA LEU A 61 16.57 -9.65 4.32
C LEU A 61 17.04 -8.61 5.34
N ALA A 62 18.27 -8.73 5.82
CA ALA A 62 18.85 -7.83 6.81
C ALA A 62 20.24 -7.35 6.39
N ALA A 63 20.67 -6.25 7.00
CA ALA A 63 21.97 -5.64 6.82
C ALA A 63 22.59 -5.25 8.18
N ALA A 64 23.92 -5.27 8.28
CA ALA A 64 24.66 -4.85 9.47
C ALA A 64 24.70 -3.32 9.65
N THR A 65 24.26 -2.54 8.65
CA THR A 65 24.26 -1.08 8.67
C THR A 65 22.87 -0.53 8.40
N PRO A 66 22.47 0.58 9.07
CA PRO A 66 21.20 1.22 8.79
C PRO A 66 21.17 1.80 7.37
N ASN A 67 19.99 1.87 6.77
CA ASN A 67 19.74 2.60 5.53
C ASN A 67 18.84 3.81 5.79
N ALA A 68 18.76 4.72 4.81
CA ALA A 68 18.01 5.96 4.93
C ALA A 68 16.49 5.81 4.70
N GLU A 69 15.99 4.61 4.45
CA GLU A 69 14.57 4.40 4.20
C GLU A 69 13.77 4.57 5.50
N PRO A 70 12.72 5.42 5.51
CA PRO A 70 11.95 5.66 6.72
C PRO A 70 11.14 4.43 7.13
N ALA A 71 11.01 4.21 8.43
CA ALA A 71 10.03 3.29 8.98
C ALA A 71 8.66 3.96 8.88
N LEU A 72 7.82 3.51 7.95
CA LEU A 72 6.47 4.03 7.81
C LEU A 72 5.49 3.09 8.51
N THR A 73 4.93 3.56 9.61
CA THR A 73 3.84 2.89 10.31
C THR A 73 2.51 3.47 9.86
N THR A 74 1.57 2.63 9.53
CA THR A 74 0.18 3.01 9.29
C THR A 74 -0.73 2.01 9.99
N GLN A 75 -1.94 2.44 10.27
CA GLN A 75 -2.98 1.57 10.80
C GLN A 75 -4.00 1.26 9.71
N PRO A 76 -4.68 0.12 9.78
CA PRO A 76 -5.82 -0.14 8.93
C PRO A 76 -6.83 1.01 8.99
N PRO A 77 -7.53 1.31 7.89
CA PRO A 77 -8.50 2.39 7.86
C PRO A 77 -9.71 2.05 8.73
N LEU A 78 -10.31 3.08 9.31
CA LEU A 78 -11.52 2.96 10.14
C LEU A 78 -12.79 3.25 9.33
N ARG A 79 -12.67 3.88 8.17
CA ARG A 79 -13.80 4.33 7.36
C ARG A 79 -13.61 3.92 5.91
N THR A 80 -14.75 3.74 5.25
CA THR A 80 -14.81 3.41 3.82
C THR A 80 -15.36 4.61 3.05
N ALA A 81 -14.61 5.09 2.06
CA ALA A 81 -15.08 6.19 1.22
C ALA A 81 -16.37 5.84 0.48
N ARG A 82 -16.57 4.59 0.13
CA ARG A 82 -17.80 4.10 -0.51
C ARG A 82 -19.02 4.38 0.36
N ALA A 83 -18.99 4.01 1.64
CA ALA A 83 -20.11 4.22 2.56
C ALA A 83 -20.43 5.73 2.69
N VAL A 84 -19.40 6.57 2.86
CA VAL A 84 -19.56 8.02 2.93
C VAL A 84 -20.20 8.59 1.65
N LEU A 85 -19.82 8.07 0.48
CA LEU A 85 -20.37 8.52 -0.81
C LEU A 85 -21.80 8.01 -1.06
N GLU A 86 -22.15 6.84 -0.54
CA GLU A 86 -23.51 6.28 -0.65
C GLU A 86 -24.51 7.05 0.24
N ASP A 87 -24.06 7.59 1.35
CA ASP A 87 -24.88 8.44 2.24
C ASP A 87 -25.14 9.85 1.68
N LEU A 88 -24.39 10.26 0.64
CA LEU A 88 -24.64 11.56 0.00
C LEU A 88 -25.96 11.55 -0.79
N ALA A 89 -26.74 12.62 -0.63
CA ALA A 89 -27.94 12.80 -1.42
C ALA A 89 -27.63 12.79 -2.93
N PRO A 90 -28.52 12.26 -3.80
CA PRO A 90 -28.30 12.22 -5.25
C PRO A 90 -27.97 13.58 -5.88
N THR A 91 -28.49 14.68 -5.27
CA THR A 91 -28.22 16.05 -5.69
C THR A 91 -26.82 16.54 -5.34
N GLU A 92 -26.14 15.91 -4.39
CA GLU A 92 -24.78 16.23 -3.95
C GLU A 92 -23.72 15.48 -4.75
N ARG A 93 -24.12 14.39 -5.46
CA ARG A 93 -23.21 13.62 -6.30
C ARG A 93 -22.82 14.42 -7.54
N ARG A 94 -21.54 14.57 -7.75
CA ARG A 94 -21.03 15.32 -8.89
C ARG A 94 -20.98 14.45 -10.14
N ARG A 95 -21.63 14.93 -11.21
CA ARG A 95 -21.49 14.29 -12.52
C ARG A 95 -20.06 14.42 -13.04
N PRO A 96 -19.48 13.35 -13.65
CA PRO A 96 -18.18 13.42 -14.28
C PRO A 96 -18.12 14.54 -15.33
N ARG A 97 -17.04 15.31 -15.32
CA ARG A 97 -16.74 16.36 -16.32
C ARG A 97 -15.67 15.84 -17.27
N MET A 98 -15.43 16.53 -18.38
CA MET A 98 -14.38 16.18 -19.35
C MET A 98 -12.99 15.98 -18.73
N ARG A 99 -12.65 16.78 -17.69
CA ARG A 99 -11.38 16.59 -16.95
C ARG A 99 -11.27 15.21 -16.30
N HIS A 100 -12.38 14.66 -15.80
CA HIS A 100 -12.39 13.35 -15.15
C HIS A 100 -12.20 12.23 -16.19
N TRP A 101 -12.86 12.31 -17.36
CA TRP A 101 -12.65 11.40 -18.46
C TRP A 101 -11.19 11.40 -18.94
N ARG A 102 -10.64 12.59 -19.22
CA ARG A 102 -9.25 12.72 -19.65
C ARG A 102 -8.29 12.19 -18.59
N GLY A 103 -8.53 12.51 -17.32
CA GLY A 103 -7.73 12.01 -16.19
C GLY A 103 -7.80 10.49 -16.06
N ALA A 104 -8.98 9.89 -16.17
CA ALA A 104 -9.17 8.44 -16.06
C ALA A 104 -8.50 7.68 -17.22
N ILE A 105 -8.62 8.17 -18.46
CA ILE A 105 -7.95 7.57 -19.63
C ILE A 105 -6.44 7.70 -19.49
N ALA A 106 -5.93 8.88 -19.15
CA ALA A 106 -4.49 9.11 -18.95
C ALA A 106 -3.92 8.20 -17.84
N ALA A 107 -4.65 8.08 -16.72
CA ALA A 107 -4.28 7.21 -15.62
C ALA A 107 -4.27 5.73 -16.03
N GLY A 108 -5.26 5.29 -16.82
CA GLY A 108 -5.33 3.94 -17.35
C GLY A 108 -4.16 3.60 -18.25
N LEU A 109 -3.82 4.48 -19.19
CA LEU A 109 -2.66 4.31 -20.07
C LEU A 109 -1.35 4.29 -19.27
N ALA A 110 -1.19 5.22 -18.31
CA ALA A 110 -0.01 5.24 -17.44
C ALA A 110 0.12 3.95 -16.62
N SER A 111 -0.99 3.42 -16.10
CA SER A 111 -1.00 2.17 -15.34
C SER A 111 -0.64 0.96 -16.21
N ARG A 112 -1.16 0.88 -17.44
CA ARG A 112 -0.78 -0.18 -18.40
C ARG A 112 0.70 -0.13 -18.79
N LEU A 113 1.24 1.07 -19.01
CA LEU A 113 2.67 1.23 -19.27
C LEU A 113 3.52 0.86 -18.03
N ALA A 114 3.04 1.16 -16.85
CA ALA A 114 3.73 0.81 -15.62
C ALA A 114 3.77 -0.71 -15.38
N GLU A 115 2.77 -1.48 -15.82
CA GLU A 115 2.77 -2.94 -15.70
C GLU A 115 3.97 -3.60 -16.40
N GLN A 116 4.54 -2.95 -17.40
CA GLN A 116 5.74 -3.44 -18.12
C GLN A 116 7.04 -3.19 -17.35
N ARG A 117 6.98 -2.48 -16.22
CA ARG A 117 8.15 -2.16 -15.40
C ARG A 117 8.26 -3.12 -14.22
N PRO A 118 9.48 -3.36 -13.70
CA PRO A 118 9.68 -4.06 -12.44
C PRO A 118 8.87 -3.41 -11.31
N PHE A 119 8.45 -4.20 -10.32
CA PHE A 119 7.60 -3.72 -9.23
C PHE A 119 8.21 -2.51 -8.50
N ALA A 120 9.50 -2.57 -8.16
CA ALA A 120 10.22 -1.45 -7.53
C ALA A 120 10.09 -0.14 -8.33
N ALA A 121 10.15 -0.20 -9.66
CA ALA A 121 10.06 0.98 -10.54
C ALA A 121 8.62 1.54 -10.69
N ARG A 122 7.62 0.84 -10.20
CA ARG A 122 6.22 1.32 -10.14
C ARG A 122 5.93 2.12 -8.88
N LEU A 123 6.72 1.90 -7.84
CA LEU A 123 6.51 2.52 -6.55
C LEU A 123 7.02 3.97 -6.56
N PRO A 124 6.27 4.91 -5.97
CA PRO A 124 6.81 6.23 -5.71
C PRO A 124 7.93 6.14 -4.67
N PRO A 125 8.82 7.13 -4.61
CA PRO A 125 9.79 7.21 -3.54
C PRO A 125 9.07 7.24 -2.18
N ALA A 126 9.68 6.59 -1.18
CA ALA A 126 9.17 6.64 0.18
C ALA A 126 9.21 8.09 0.67
N SER A 127 8.06 8.63 1.07
CA SER A 127 7.98 9.92 1.74
C SER A 127 7.62 9.70 3.20
N GLY A 128 8.28 10.40 4.12
CA GLY A 128 7.89 10.38 5.54
C GLY A 128 6.56 11.11 5.82
N LEU A 129 5.99 11.76 4.79
CA LEU A 129 4.74 12.49 4.90
C LEU A 129 3.58 11.55 4.60
N ARG A 130 2.61 11.55 5.51
CA ARG A 130 1.35 10.82 5.34
C ARG A 130 0.36 11.67 4.53
N ALA A 131 -0.48 11.00 3.75
CA ALA A 131 -1.56 11.68 3.06
C ALA A 131 -2.51 12.35 4.06
N PRO A 132 -2.97 13.57 3.77
CA PRO A 132 -3.93 14.25 4.62
C PRO A 132 -5.27 13.51 4.66
N VAL A 133 -6.10 13.86 5.63
CA VAL A 133 -7.48 13.36 5.72
C VAL A 133 -8.21 13.65 4.41
N ALA A 134 -9.08 12.72 3.99
CA ALA A 134 -9.85 12.84 2.77
C ALA A 134 -10.68 14.14 2.75
N SER A 135 -10.34 15.03 1.82
CA SER A 135 -11.07 16.29 1.64
C SER A 135 -12.37 16.09 0.87
N PRO A 136 -13.38 16.99 1.03
CA PRO A 136 -14.60 16.94 0.20
C PRO A 136 -14.31 16.97 -1.31
N ARG A 137 -13.22 17.64 -1.73
CA ARG A 137 -12.78 17.67 -3.12
C ARG A 137 -12.27 16.30 -3.58
N LEU A 138 -11.47 15.62 -2.76
CA LEU A 138 -11.00 14.26 -3.05
C LEU A 138 -12.19 13.30 -3.19
N LEU A 139 -13.13 13.35 -2.25
CA LEU A 139 -14.33 12.50 -2.29
C LEU A 139 -15.18 12.76 -3.52
N ALA A 140 -15.36 14.03 -3.93
CA ALA A 140 -16.10 14.37 -5.14
C ALA A 140 -15.40 13.88 -6.43
N ASP A 141 -14.08 13.94 -6.50
CA ASP A 141 -13.30 13.45 -7.65
C ASP A 141 -13.24 11.90 -7.64
N LEU A 142 -13.25 11.25 -6.47
CA LEU A 142 -13.38 9.80 -6.31
C LEU A 142 -14.77 9.31 -6.77
N ASP A 143 -15.85 9.98 -6.38
CA ASP A 143 -17.21 9.65 -6.83
C ASP A 143 -17.34 9.76 -8.36
N ALA A 144 -16.74 10.80 -8.94
CA ALA A 144 -16.65 10.94 -10.39
C ALA A 144 -15.91 9.76 -11.04
N PHE A 145 -14.77 9.33 -10.48
CA PHE A 145 -14.04 8.16 -10.98
C PHE A 145 -14.87 6.88 -10.93
N ARG A 146 -15.52 6.61 -9.79
CA ARG A 146 -16.40 5.45 -9.61
C ARG A 146 -17.53 5.41 -10.64
N SER A 147 -18.11 6.58 -10.96
CA SER A 147 -19.14 6.71 -11.98
C SER A 147 -18.62 6.42 -13.40
N LEU A 148 -17.32 6.66 -13.65
CA LEU A 148 -16.67 6.38 -14.93
C LEU A 148 -16.18 4.93 -15.05
N GLN A 149 -15.85 4.29 -13.95
CA GLN A 149 -15.21 2.96 -13.91
C GLN A 149 -15.90 1.92 -14.80
N PRO A 150 -17.25 1.79 -14.85
CA PRO A 150 -17.91 0.81 -15.71
C PRO A 150 -17.70 1.04 -17.22
N TRP A 151 -17.28 2.24 -17.61
CA TRP A 151 -17.08 2.65 -19.01
C TRP A 151 -15.60 2.64 -19.42
N LEU A 152 -14.69 2.38 -18.47
CA LEU A 152 -13.27 2.37 -18.74
C LEU A 152 -12.84 0.97 -19.19
N PRO A 153 -12.03 0.84 -20.25
CA PRO A 153 -11.52 -0.45 -20.72
C PRO A 153 -10.32 -0.92 -19.90
N PHE A 154 -10.34 -0.64 -18.59
CA PHE A 154 -9.24 -0.93 -17.68
C PHE A 154 -9.75 -1.74 -16.51
N ASP A 155 -9.34 -3.00 -16.45
CA ASP A 155 -9.61 -3.90 -15.33
C ASP A 155 -8.34 -4.65 -14.96
N GLY A 156 -8.27 -5.19 -13.74
CA GLY A 156 -7.12 -5.92 -13.25
C GLY A 156 -7.20 -6.27 -11.76
N ALA A 157 -6.13 -6.88 -11.26
CA ALA A 157 -5.97 -7.22 -9.86
C ALA A 157 -5.87 -5.97 -8.97
N CYS A 158 -5.88 -6.14 -7.64
CA CYS A 158 -5.84 -5.06 -6.66
C CYS A 158 -4.70 -4.05 -6.93
N LEU A 159 -3.50 -4.55 -7.28
CA LEU A 159 -2.35 -3.71 -7.60
C LEU A 159 -2.61 -2.76 -8.78
N PHE A 160 -3.20 -3.27 -9.87
CA PHE A 160 -3.54 -2.44 -11.02
C PHE A 160 -4.64 -1.44 -10.69
N ARG A 161 -5.68 -1.88 -9.99
CA ARG A 161 -6.83 -1.03 -9.62
C ARG A 161 -6.43 0.13 -8.72
N SER A 162 -5.65 -0.15 -7.66
CA SER A 162 -5.15 0.89 -6.77
C SER A 162 -4.16 1.83 -7.48
N GLN A 163 -3.29 1.30 -8.36
CA GLN A 163 -2.38 2.12 -9.16
C GLN A 163 -3.14 3.04 -10.13
N LEU A 164 -4.17 2.52 -10.81
CA LEU A 164 -5.02 3.29 -11.70
C LEU A 164 -5.69 4.47 -10.97
N LEU A 165 -6.34 4.18 -9.84
CA LEU A 165 -6.99 5.22 -9.04
C LEU A 165 -5.96 6.22 -8.49
N ARG A 166 -4.80 5.74 -8.06
CA ARG A 166 -3.70 6.61 -7.59
C ARG A 166 -3.26 7.59 -8.69
N HIS A 167 -2.98 7.11 -9.91
CA HIS A 167 -2.60 7.97 -11.02
C HIS A 167 -3.69 9.01 -11.32
N TYR A 168 -4.96 8.61 -11.27
CA TYR A 168 -6.08 9.51 -11.48
C TYR A 168 -6.14 10.61 -10.41
N LEU A 169 -6.11 10.24 -9.15
CA LEU A 169 -6.21 11.19 -8.03
C LEU A 169 -5.00 12.14 -8.00
N MET A 170 -3.80 11.62 -8.20
CA MET A 170 -2.59 12.44 -8.28
C MET A 170 -2.63 13.41 -9.47
N GLY A 171 -3.13 12.98 -10.63
CA GLY A 171 -3.33 13.83 -11.79
C GLY A 171 -4.32 14.98 -11.55
N LEU A 172 -5.20 14.86 -10.55
CA LEU A 172 -6.11 15.91 -10.09
C LEU A 172 -5.56 16.73 -8.90
N GLY A 173 -4.32 16.44 -8.46
CA GLY A 173 -3.61 17.15 -7.40
C GLY A 173 -3.92 16.66 -5.99
N HIS A 174 -4.40 15.43 -5.84
CA HIS A 174 -4.61 14.80 -4.54
C HIS A 174 -3.39 13.98 -4.11
N GLN A 175 -3.11 13.98 -2.81
CA GLN A 175 -2.13 13.08 -2.18
C GLN A 175 -2.89 11.92 -1.54
N VAL A 176 -2.41 10.71 -1.76
CA VAL A 176 -2.97 9.48 -1.19
C VAL A 176 -1.83 8.53 -0.85
N ASP A 177 -1.97 7.83 0.27
CA ASP A 177 -1.06 6.76 0.65
C ASP A 177 -1.42 5.48 -0.11
N TRP A 178 -0.42 4.79 -0.62
CA TRP A 178 -0.57 3.46 -1.20
C TRP A 178 -0.08 2.43 -0.20
N ILE A 179 -1.02 1.68 0.38
CA ILE A 179 -0.77 0.72 1.45
C ILE A 179 -0.61 -0.67 0.83
N PHE A 180 0.45 -1.35 1.23
CA PHE A 180 0.67 -2.76 0.97
C PHE A 180 0.59 -3.49 2.29
N ALA A 181 -0.16 -4.57 2.33
CA ALA A 181 -0.43 -5.29 3.56
C ALA A 181 -0.53 -6.79 3.32
N VAL A 182 -0.35 -7.55 4.37
CA VAL A 182 -0.40 -9.00 4.35
C VAL A 182 -1.25 -9.53 5.49
N ARG A 183 -1.74 -10.74 5.34
CA ARG A 183 -2.27 -11.56 6.43
C ARG A 183 -1.65 -12.94 6.36
N THR A 184 -1.57 -13.61 7.49
CA THR A 184 -1.17 -15.01 7.60
C THR A 184 -2.41 -15.91 7.72
N TRP A 185 -2.28 -17.15 7.36
CA TRP A 185 -3.21 -18.28 7.56
C TRP A 185 -4.70 -18.05 7.22
N PRO A 186 -5.07 -18.09 5.93
CA PRO A 186 -4.20 -18.31 4.78
C PRO A 186 -3.45 -17.05 4.40
N PHE A 187 -2.21 -17.21 3.91
CA PHE A 187 -1.42 -16.08 3.43
C PHE A 187 -2.14 -15.38 2.27
N ALA A 188 -2.22 -14.06 2.37
CA ALA A 188 -2.66 -13.21 1.26
C ALA A 188 -1.98 -11.84 1.36
N ALA A 189 -1.55 -11.34 0.21
CA ALA A 189 -1.08 -9.97 0.06
C ALA A 189 -2.16 -9.12 -0.61
N HIS A 190 -2.31 -7.89 -0.16
CA HIS A 190 -3.29 -6.95 -0.69
C HIS A 190 -2.74 -5.53 -0.71
N CYS A 191 -3.31 -4.65 -1.52
CA CYS A 191 -2.97 -3.24 -1.52
C CYS A 191 -4.20 -2.38 -1.80
N TRP A 192 -4.20 -1.18 -1.21
CA TRP A 192 -5.28 -0.19 -1.35
C TRP A 192 -4.74 1.23 -1.24
N LEU A 193 -5.58 2.20 -1.56
CA LEU A 193 -5.32 3.61 -1.32
C LEU A 193 -6.02 4.09 -0.05
N GLN A 194 -5.31 4.93 0.70
CA GLN A 194 -5.80 5.48 1.95
C GLN A 194 -5.53 6.99 2.03
N ALA A 195 -6.46 7.73 2.61
CA ALA A 195 -6.31 9.14 2.96
C ALA A 195 -6.71 9.35 4.43
N GLY A 196 -5.71 9.59 5.29
CA GLY A 196 -5.90 9.58 6.74
C GLY A 196 -6.40 8.22 7.24
N ASP A 197 -7.60 8.17 7.81
CA ASP A 197 -8.27 6.97 8.33
C ASP A 197 -9.26 6.31 7.34
N MET A 198 -9.29 6.74 6.08
CA MET A 198 -10.30 6.33 5.11
C MET A 198 -9.71 5.50 3.97
N ALA A 199 -10.24 4.29 3.75
CA ALA A 199 -10.00 3.50 2.54
C ALA A 199 -10.74 4.11 1.35
N LEU A 200 -10.05 4.25 0.20
CA LEU A 200 -10.60 4.90 -1.00
C LEU A 200 -11.15 3.91 -2.03
N ASP A 201 -10.56 2.73 -2.17
CA ASP A 201 -10.85 1.73 -3.21
C ASP A 201 -11.19 0.34 -2.68
N ASP A 202 -11.28 0.20 -1.35
CA ASP A 202 -11.71 -1.04 -0.69
C ASP A 202 -12.59 -0.74 0.54
N GLU A 203 -13.05 -1.78 1.22
CA GLU A 203 -13.91 -1.71 2.40
C GLU A 203 -13.06 -1.85 3.67
N ALA A 204 -13.16 -0.88 4.58
CA ALA A 204 -12.37 -0.84 5.80
C ALA A 204 -12.55 -2.12 6.66
N GLU A 205 -13.76 -2.65 6.71
CA GLU A 205 -14.12 -3.86 7.46
C GLU A 205 -13.34 -5.10 6.98
N ARG A 206 -13.05 -5.17 5.67
CA ARG A 206 -12.24 -6.25 5.09
C ARG A 206 -10.75 -6.06 5.35
N LEU A 207 -10.32 -4.81 5.45
CA LEU A 207 -8.91 -4.45 5.61
C LEU A 207 -8.40 -4.66 7.04
N VAL A 208 -9.29 -4.75 8.03
CA VAL A 208 -8.92 -5.07 9.43
C VAL A 208 -8.11 -6.36 9.56
N ALA A 209 -8.34 -7.34 8.67
CA ALA A 209 -7.62 -8.61 8.69
C ALA A 209 -6.20 -8.51 8.11
N TYR A 210 -5.80 -7.36 7.57
CA TYR A 210 -4.51 -7.16 6.94
C TYR A 210 -3.60 -6.26 7.78
N HIS A 211 -2.34 -6.65 7.87
CA HIS A 211 -1.29 -5.92 8.57
C HIS A 211 -0.45 -5.15 7.57
N PRO A 212 -0.40 -3.81 7.63
CA PRO A 212 0.42 -3.01 6.75
C PRO A 212 1.90 -3.39 6.86
N ILE A 213 2.54 -3.60 5.72
CA ILE A 213 3.96 -3.95 5.64
C ILE A 213 4.78 -2.85 4.96
N MET A 214 4.15 -2.10 4.03
CA MET A 214 4.79 -0.99 3.32
C MET A 214 3.77 0.10 3.00
N VAL A 215 4.21 1.36 3.04
CA VAL A 215 3.45 2.55 2.60
C VAL A 215 4.27 3.31 1.57
N ARG A 216 3.59 3.80 0.53
CA ARG A 216 4.19 4.62 -0.52
C ARG A 216 3.29 5.81 -0.90
#